data_d2b12f8474f7d4b362151d69a371eb33
#
_entry.id   d2b12f8474f7d4b362151d69a371eb33
#
_cell.length_a   1.000
_cell.length_b   1.000
_cell.length_c   1.000
_cell.angle_alpha   90.00
_cell.angle_beta   90.00
_cell.angle_gamma   90.00
#
_symmetry.space_group_name_H-M   'P 1'
#
loop_
_entity.id
_entity.type
_entity.pdbx_description
1 polymer ?
#
loop_
_entity_poly.entity_id
_entity_poly.type
_entity_poly.pdbx_seq_one_letter_code
_entity_poly.pdbx_strand_id
1 'polypeptide(L)'
;TGFVHPDRILKNVGAQPGDVLVLTKPLGSGVLTTAIKADLISPAARDAVYAHMATLNKKAGNAVRSAKNIHACTDVTGFGLLGHSYEMASGSGVTIRLHGATLPLMDEARDMAEMGIIPAGAYRNMDYVKPHLTVLPTAQQVSLDLAADPQTSGGLLVALPREDAEPLLRELQTFAPWSAIVGEVSELRATALEFD
;
A
#
# COMPACT_ATOMS: atom_id res chain seq x y z
N THR A 1 9.86 -4.59 -20.59
CA THR A 1 10.42 -5.97 -20.56
C THR A 1 11.70 -5.94 -19.75
N GLY A 2 11.88 -6.90 -18.84
CA GLY A 2 13.06 -7.04 -18.00
C GLY A 2 13.46 -8.51 -17.85
N PHE A 3 14.64 -8.73 -17.26
CA PHE A 3 15.15 -10.07 -16.97
C PHE A 3 15.35 -10.20 -15.47
N VAL A 4 14.99 -11.37 -14.92
CA VAL A 4 15.22 -11.73 -13.52
C VAL A 4 15.80 -13.14 -13.47
N HIS A 5 16.69 -13.38 -12.52
CA HIS A 5 17.21 -14.73 -12.28
C HIS A 5 16.06 -15.62 -11.79
N PRO A 6 15.89 -16.85 -12.32
CA PRO A 6 14.73 -17.70 -11.99
C PRO A 6 14.61 -18.00 -10.48
N ASP A 7 15.73 -18.11 -9.76
CA ASP A 7 15.76 -18.38 -8.32
C ASP A 7 15.61 -17.09 -7.45
N ARG A 8 15.39 -15.92 -8.07
CA ARG A 8 15.28 -14.62 -7.37
C ARG A 8 14.00 -13.86 -7.74
N ILE A 9 12.98 -14.57 -8.17
CA ILE A 9 11.70 -13.99 -8.51
C ILE A 9 10.94 -13.70 -7.21
N LEU A 10 10.64 -12.43 -6.96
CA LEU A 10 9.67 -12.03 -5.95
C LEU A 10 8.28 -12.02 -6.61
N LYS A 11 7.40 -12.88 -6.11
CA LYS A 11 6.03 -13.01 -6.63
C LYS A 11 5.09 -12.06 -5.86
N ASN A 12 4.00 -11.68 -6.47
CA ASN A 12 2.91 -10.97 -5.80
C ASN A 12 1.99 -11.89 -4.97
N VAL A 13 2.28 -13.18 -4.92
CA VAL A 13 1.57 -14.22 -4.16
C VAL A 13 2.57 -15.04 -3.33
N GLY A 14 2.08 -15.71 -2.29
CA GLY A 14 2.91 -16.53 -1.40
C GLY A 14 3.00 -15.99 0.02
N ALA A 15 2.22 -14.94 0.35
CA ALA A 15 2.07 -14.47 1.73
C ALA A 15 1.58 -15.59 2.64
N GLN A 16 2.10 -15.63 3.87
CA GLN A 16 1.85 -16.71 4.83
C GLN A 16 1.21 -16.18 6.12
N PRO A 17 0.35 -16.97 6.78
CA PRO A 17 -0.15 -16.61 8.10
C PRO A 17 1.01 -16.30 9.08
N GLY A 18 0.90 -15.20 9.80
CA GLY A 18 1.96 -14.68 10.68
C GLY A 18 2.83 -13.59 10.05
N ASP A 19 2.77 -13.40 8.73
CA ASP A 19 3.43 -12.29 8.07
C ASP A 19 2.84 -10.94 8.50
N VAL A 20 3.66 -9.90 8.38
CA VAL A 20 3.23 -8.51 8.38
C VAL A 20 3.42 -7.90 7.00
N LEU A 21 2.68 -6.83 6.72
CA LEU A 21 2.78 -6.09 5.48
C LEU A 21 3.53 -4.78 5.69
N VAL A 22 4.64 -4.61 4.98
CA VAL A 22 5.42 -3.36 4.96
C VAL A 22 5.10 -2.60 3.68
N LEU A 23 4.68 -1.34 3.81
CA LEU A 23 4.50 -0.40 2.68
C LEU A 23 5.66 0.59 2.65
N THR A 24 6.26 0.79 1.47
CA THR A 24 7.51 1.56 1.34
C THR A 24 7.35 3.01 0.87
N LYS A 25 6.16 3.45 0.53
CA LYS A 25 5.83 4.85 0.18
C LYS A 25 4.47 5.22 0.77
N PRO A 26 4.23 6.50 1.10
CA PRO A 26 2.94 6.97 1.57
C PRO A 26 1.87 6.90 0.46
N LEU A 27 0.61 6.85 0.87
CA LEU A 27 -0.58 6.88 0.01
C LEU A 27 -1.09 8.31 -0.17
N GLY A 28 -1.97 8.51 -1.16
CA GLY A 28 -2.68 9.77 -1.39
C GLY A 28 -2.36 10.44 -2.72
N SER A 29 -1.52 9.84 -3.58
CA SER A 29 -1.13 10.47 -4.84
C SER A 29 -2.30 10.70 -5.79
N GLY A 30 -3.32 9.84 -5.80
CA GLY A 30 -4.52 10.01 -6.63
C GLY A 30 -5.42 11.14 -6.13
N VAL A 31 -5.69 11.17 -4.82
CA VAL A 31 -6.42 12.27 -4.14
C VAL A 31 -5.72 13.59 -4.40
N LEU A 32 -4.42 13.67 -4.13
CA LEU A 32 -3.66 14.92 -4.28
C LEU A 32 -3.53 15.38 -5.74
N THR A 33 -3.36 14.47 -6.70
CA THR A 33 -3.35 14.86 -8.12
C THR A 33 -4.73 15.34 -8.59
N THR A 34 -5.82 14.87 -7.97
CA THR A 34 -7.17 15.39 -8.20
C THR A 34 -7.31 16.79 -7.60
N ALA A 35 -6.82 17.00 -6.38
CA ALA A 35 -6.81 18.30 -5.72
C ALA A 35 -5.93 19.34 -6.45
N ILE A 36 -4.78 18.93 -7.02
CA ILE A 36 -3.94 19.79 -7.88
C ILE A 36 -4.73 20.37 -9.05
N LYS A 37 -5.52 19.53 -9.74
CA LYS A 37 -6.35 19.97 -10.87
C LYS A 37 -7.42 20.99 -10.48
N ALA A 38 -7.85 20.97 -9.21
CA ALA A 38 -8.83 21.89 -8.65
C ALA A 38 -8.20 23.10 -7.93
N ASP A 39 -6.86 23.21 -7.93
CA ASP A 39 -6.07 24.25 -7.23
C ASP A 39 -6.39 24.34 -5.72
N LEU A 40 -6.51 23.17 -5.06
CA LEU A 40 -6.96 23.06 -3.66
C LEU A 40 -5.83 22.73 -2.67
N ILE A 41 -4.61 22.47 -3.13
CA ILE A 41 -3.49 22.13 -2.24
C ILE A 41 -2.38 23.18 -2.26
N SER A 42 -1.56 23.17 -1.22
CA SER A 42 -0.41 24.08 -1.12
C SER A 42 0.64 23.81 -2.21
N PRO A 43 1.44 24.83 -2.62
CA PRO A 43 2.56 24.62 -3.52
C PRO A 43 3.56 23.59 -3.00
N ALA A 44 3.79 23.53 -1.67
CA ALA A 44 4.69 22.58 -1.04
C ALA A 44 4.16 21.12 -1.20
N ALA A 45 2.87 20.89 -0.94
CA ALA A 45 2.25 19.57 -1.14
C ALA A 45 2.29 19.14 -2.60
N ARG A 46 2.01 20.07 -3.54
CA ARG A 46 2.10 19.79 -4.99
C ARG A 46 3.50 19.33 -5.38
N ASP A 47 4.55 20.05 -4.95
CA ASP A 47 5.92 19.73 -5.27
C ASP A 47 6.34 18.38 -4.63
N ALA A 48 5.86 18.09 -3.42
CA ALA A 48 6.05 16.80 -2.76
C ALA A 48 5.38 15.64 -3.55
N VAL A 49 4.17 15.84 -4.09
CA VAL A 49 3.50 14.84 -4.95
C VAL A 49 4.33 14.55 -6.20
N TYR A 50 4.85 15.59 -6.88
CA TYR A 50 5.68 15.40 -8.07
C TYR A 50 6.99 14.67 -7.74
N ALA A 51 7.65 15.03 -6.65
CA ALA A 51 8.85 14.36 -6.18
C ALA A 51 8.57 12.88 -5.82
N HIS A 52 7.45 12.61 -5.15
CA HIS A 52 7.00 11.26 -4.82
C HIS A 52 6.81 10.41 -6.09
N MET A 53 6.07 10.90 -7.08
CA MET A 53 5.81 10.19 -8.34
C MET A 53 7.09 9.96 -9.15
N ALA A 54 8.05 10.90 -9.11
CA ALA A 54 9.34 10.78 -9.78
C ALA A 54 10.33 9.85 -9.06
N THR A 55 10.11 9.57 -7.77
CA THR A 55 10.98 8.71 -6.96
C THR A 55 10.83 7.24 -7.35
N LEU A 56 11.93 6.63 -7.82
CA LEU A 56 11.95 5.22 -8.21
C LEU A 56 11.94 4.30 -6.99
N ASN A 57 11.30 3.12 -7.13
CA ASN A 57 11.35 2.04 -6.13
C ASN A 57 12.71 1.30 -6.09
N LYS A 58 13.74 1.79 -6.79
CA LYS A 58 15.03 1.10 -6.91
C LYS A 58 15.70 0.84 -5.57
N LYS A 59 15.77 1.84 -4.68
CA LYS A 59 16.38 1.68 -3.35
C LYS A 59 15.59 0.70 -2.49
N ALA A 60 14.26 0.86 -2.43
CA ALA A 60 13.37 -0.04 -1.71
C ALA A 60 13.46 -1.48 -2.26
N GLY A 61 13.42 -1.66 -3.57
CA GLY A 61 13.59 -2.96 -4.21
C GLY A 61 14.97 -3.60 -3.95
N ASN A 62 16.03 -2.83 -3.75
CA ASN A 62 17.34 -3.35 -3.34
C ASN A 62 17.28 -3.84 -1.88
N ALA A 63 16.75 -3.05 -0.95
CA ALA A 63 16.57 -3.43 0.44
C ALA A 63 15.72 -4.70 0.58
N VAL A 64 14.57 -4.76 -0.12
CA VAL A 64 13.69 -5.94 -0.14
C VAL A 64 14.42 -7.18 -0.66
N ARG A 65 15.22 -7.06 -1.72
CA ARG A 65 16.00 -8.21 -2.25
C ARG A 65 17.12 -8.67 -1.32
N SER A 66 17.61 -7.80 -0.43
CA SER A 66 18.64 -8.12 0.56
C SER A 66 18.04 -8.64 1.88
N ALA A 67 16.77 -8.41 2.11
CA ALA A 67 16.06 -8.90 3.29
C ALA A 67 15.85 -10.42 3.22
N LYS A 68 15.62 -11.02 4.39
CA LYS A 68 15.35 -12.45 4.52
C LYS A 68 13.84 -12.72 4.42
N ASN A 69 13.52 -13.94 4.01
CA ASN A 69 12.18 -14.52 4.07
C ASN A 69 11.06 -13.63 3.49
N ILE A 70 11.32 -13.00 2.34
CA ILE A 70 10.26 -12.27 1.62
C ILE A 70 9.33 -13.31 0.98
N HIS A 71 8.09 -13.38 1.45
CA HIS A 71 7.10 -14.34 0.96
C HIS A 71 6.33 -13.81 -0.23
N ALA A 72 5.96 -12.51 -0.24
CA ALA A 72 5.32 -11.87 -1.39
C ALA A 72 5.73 -10.39 -1.50
N CYS A 73 5.72 -9.87 -2.73
CA CYS A 73 6.01 -8.46 -3.00
C CYS A 73 5.29 -8.02 -4.26
N THR A 74 4.61 -6.87 -4.18
CA THR A 74 3.99 -6.18 -5.33
C THR A 74 4.25 -4.68 -5.24
N ASP A 75 4.11 -3.94 -6.34
CA ASP A 75 3.98 -2.49 -6.30
C ASP A 75 2.52 -2.09 -6.11
N VAL A 76 2.30 -0.96 -5.46
CA VAL A 76 0.96 -0.41 -5.24
C VAL A 76 0.72 0.69 -6.27
N THR A 77 -0.18 0.46 -7.21
CA THR A 77 -0.46 1.35 -8.33
C THR A 77 -1.97 1.61 -8.51
N GLY A 78 -2.50 1.46 -9.71
CA GLY A 78 -3.85 1.88 -10.08
C GLY A 78 -5.01 1.26 -9.31
N PHE A 79 -4.84 0.05 -8.75
CA PHE A 79 -5.87 -0.59 -7.92
C PHE A 79 -5.85 -0.17 -6.45
N GLY A 80 -4.94 0.74 -6.07
CA GLY A 80 -4.77 1.19 -4.69
C GLY A 80 -4.22 0.09 -3.77
N LEU A 81 -4.05 0.42 -2.50
CA LEU A 81 -3.58 -0.56 -1.52
C LEU A 81 -4.57 -1.71 -1.36
N LEU A 82 -5.88 -1.43 -1.34
CA LEU A 82 -6.92 -2.46 -1.21
C LEU A 82 -6.87 -3.48 -2.35
N GLY A 83 -6.81 -3.03 -3.61
CA GLY A 83 -6.82 -3.92 -4.77
C GLY A 83 -5.59 -4.81 -4.82
N HIS A 84 -4.40 -4.24 -4.60
CA HIS A 84 -3.16 -5.04 -4.61
C HIS A 84 -3.04 -5.97 -3.40
N SER A 85 -3.56 -5.57 -2.22
CA SER A 85 -3.68 -6.48 -1.07
C SER A 85 -4.65 -7.62 -1.34
N TYR A 86 -5.77 -7.36 -2.03
CA TYR A 86 -6.70 -8.40 -2.43
C TYR A 86 -6.07 -9.41 -3.40
N GLU A 87 -5.35 -8.94 -4.42
CA GLU A 87 -4.63 -9.82 -5.35
C GLU A 87 -3.63 -10.71 -4.59
N MET A 88 -2.86 -10.12 -3.66
CA MET A 88 -1.91 -10.86 -2.83
C MET A 88 -2.62 -11.88 -1.94
N ALA A 89 -3.67 -11.50 -1.23
CA ALA A 89 -4.43 -12.37 -0.32
C ALA A 89 -5.10 -13.53 -1.07
N SER A 90 -5.83 -13.22 -2.14
CA SER A 90 -6.55 -14.20 -2.94
C SER A 90 -5.60 -15.21 -3.60
N GLY A 91 -4.50 -14.72 -4.18
CA GLY A 91 -3.49 -15.57 -4.82
C GLY A 91 -2.68 -16.42 -3.84
N SER A 92 -2.63 -16.02 -2.56
CA SER A 92 -1.94 -16.74 -1.47
C SER A 92 -2.87 -17.65 -0.66
N GLY A 93 -4.20 -17.54 -0.81
CA GLY A 93 -5.17 -18.33 -0.05
C GLY A 93 -5.25 -17.92 1.43
N VAL A 94 -5.08 -16.64 1.75
CA VAL A 94 -5.02 -16.09 3.11
C VAL A 94 -5.99 -14.93 3.30
N THR A 95 -6.14 -14.45 4.53
CA THR A 95 -6.77 -13.16 4.83
C THR A 95 -5.69 -12.15 5.20
N ILE A 96 -5.72 -10.98 4.53
CA ILE A 96 -4.94 -9.80 4.88
C ILE A 96 -5.83 -8.83 5.64
N ARG A 97 -5.39 -8.41 6.84
CA ARG A 97 -5.98 -7.30 7.59
C ARG A 97 -5.11 -6.06 7.42
N LEU A 98 -5.70 -4.98 6.91
CA LEU A 98 -5.07 -3.67 6.80
C LEU A 98 -5.50 -2.78 7.97
N HIS A 99 -4.55 -2.06 8.55
CA HIS A 99 -4.75 -1.16 9.69
C HIS A 99 -4.85 0.29 9.21
N GLY A 100 -6.07 0.81 9.08
CA GLY A 100 -6.34 2.16 8.58
C GLY A 100 -5.65 3.27 9.37
N ALA A 101 -5.47 3.07 10.68
CA ALA A 101 -4.80 4.03 11.56
C ALA A 101 -3.27 4.13 11.34
N THR A 102 -2.63 3.10 10.77
CA THR A 102 -1.18 3.07 10.56
C THR A 102 -0.75 3.35 9.13
N LEU A 103 -1.70 3.66 8.24
CA LEU A 103 -1.38 3.97 6.85
C LEU A 103 -0.52 5.23 6.77
N PRO A 104 0.68 5.16 6.17
CA PRO A 104 1.47 6.34 5.88
C PRO A 104 0.78 7.14 4.78
N LEU A 105 0.53 8.42 5.03
CA LEU A 105 -0.15 9.32 4.11
C LEU A 105 0.77 10.47 3.72
N MET A 106 0.61 10.96 2.50
CA MET A 106 1.21 12.22 2.08
C MET A 106 0.51 13.38 2.80
N ASP A 107 1.26 14.45 3.03
CA ASP A 107 0.72 15.68 3.63
C ASP A 107 -0.48 16.18 2.83
N GLU A 108 -1.49 16.70 3.51
CA GLU A 108 -2.78 17.17 2.99
C GLU A 108 -3.68 16.06 2.35
N ALA A 109 -3.21 14.82 2.17
CA ALA A 109 -4.02 13.78 1.53
C ALA A 109 -5.29 13.44 2.34
N ARG A 110 -5.16 13.40 3.68
CA ARG A 110 -6.31 13.16 4.57
C ARG A 110 -7.32 14.31 4.49
N ASP A 111 -6.85 15.54 4.57
CA ASP A 111 -7.73 16.72 4.55
C ASP A 111 -8.51 16.81 3.24
N MET A 112 -7.85 16.54 2.11
CA MET A 112 -8.51 16.51 0.80
C MET A 112 -9.53 15.39 0.71
N ALA A 113 -9.21 14.20 1.24
CA ALA A 113 -10.15 13.08 1.25
C ALA A 113 -11.37 13.39 2.15
N GLU A 114 -11.19 14.01 3.32
CA GLU A 114 -12.27 14.46 4.21
C GLU A 114 -13.16 15.51 3.56
N MET A 115 -12.62 16.35 2.69
CA MET A 115 -13.37 17.29 1.86
C MET A 115 -14.12 16.61 0.69
N GLY A 116 -13.97 15.30 0.51
CA GLY A 116 -14.62 14.55 -0.57
C GLY A 116 -13.89 14.61 -1.91
N ILE A 117 -12.62 15.05 -1.94
CA ILE A 117 -11.80 15.07 -3.15
C ILE A 117 -11.26 13.65 -3.38
N ILE A 118 -12.14 12.76 -3.83
CA ILE A 118 -11.83 11.34 -4.09
C ILE A 118 -11.87 11.10 -5.59
N PRO A 119 -10.79 10.57 -6.19
CA PRO A 119 -10.77 10.28 -7.63
C PRO A 119 -11.74 9.15 -7.98
N ALA A 120 -12.37 9.24 -9.16
CA ALA A 120 -13.31 8.21 -9.64
C ALA A 120 -12.70 6.79 -9.66
N GLY A 121 -11.37 6.69 -9.75
CA GLY A 121 -10.65 5.42 -9.66
C GLY A 121 -10.82 4.74 -8.31
N ALA A 122 -10.85 5.49 -7.21
CA ALA A 122 -11.01 4.94 -5.87
C ALA A 122 -12.37 4.25 -5.69
N TYR A 123 -13.45 4.83 -6.21
CA TYR A 123 -14.78 4.21 -6.19
C TYR A 123 -14.80 2.89 -6.96
N ARG A 124 -14.17 2.84 -8.15
CA ARG A 124 -14.07 1.60 -8.93
C ARG A 124 -13.25 0.53 -8.22
N ASN A 125 -12.16 0.93 -7.57
CA ASN A 125 -11.32 0.03 -6.77
C ASN A 125 -12.11 -0.52 -5.57
N MET A 126 -12.89 0.33 -4.90
CA MET A 126 -13.77 -0.09 -3.81
C MET A 126 -14.83 -1.09 -4.30
N ASP A 127 -15.52 -0.80 -5.41
CA ASP A 127 -16.53 -1.71 -5.98
C ASP A 127 -15.92 -3.08 -6.33
N TYR A 128 -14.69 -3.09 -6.83
CA TYR A 128 -13.95 -4.31 -7.17
C TYR A 128 -13.66 -5.18 -5.94
N VAL A 129 -13.19 -4.57 -4.84
CA VAL A 129 -12.81 -5.33 -3.63
C VAL A 129 -13.97 -5.60 -2.68
N LYS A 130 -15.05 -4.84 -2.76
CA LYS A 130 -16.20 -4.89 -1.84
C LYS A 130 -16.76 -6.30 -1.60
N PRO A 131 -16.90 -7.21 -2.58
CA PRO A 131 -17.37 -8.57 -2.34
C PRO A 131 -16.41 -9.44 -1.51
N HIS A 132 -15.17 -8.99 -1.34
CA HIS A 132 -14.06 -9.73 -0.72
C HIS A 132 -13.51 -9.03 0.52
N LEU A 133 -14.17 -7.94 0.97
CA LEU A 133 -13.72 -7.07 2.04
C LEU A 133 -14.71 -7.08 3.22
N THR A 134 -14.20 -7.32 4.41
CA THR A 134 -14.88 -7.05 5.67
C THR A 134 -14.34 -5.75 6.27
N VAL A 135 -15.20 -4.74 6.37
CA VAL A 135 -14.89 -3.48 7.06
C VAL A 135 -15.26 -3.64 8.53
N LEU A 136 -14.29 -3.50 9.42
CA LEU A 136 -14.50 -3.64 10.85
C LEU A 136 -15.09 -2.36 11.46
N PRO A 137 -15.79 -2.44 12.62
CA PRO A 137 -16.44 -1.27 13.23
C PRO A 137 -15.48 -0.14 13.64
N THR A 138 -14.19 -0.43 13.78
CA THR A 138 -13.12 0.53 14.11
C THR A 138 -12.62 1.32 12.91
N ALA A 139 -12.96 0.89 11.69
CA ALA A 139 -12.49 1.50 10.46
C ALA A 139 -13.05 2.93 10.27
N GLN A 140 -12.17 3.85 9.90
CA GLN A 140 -12.54 5.18 9.48
C GLN A 140 -12.75 5.23 7.96
N GLN A 141 -13.88 5.81 7.51
CA GLN A 141 -14.21 5.88 6.08
C GLN A 141 -13.10 6.59 5.28
N VAL A 142 -12.53 7.67 5.79
CA VAL A 142 -11.46 8.41 5.10
C VAL A 142 -10.20 7.56 4.90
N SER A 143 -9.86 6.70 5.87
CA SER A 143 -8.72 5.78 5.71
C SER A 143 -9.01 4.69 4.69
N LEU A 144 -10.25 4.23 4.63
CA LEU A 144 -10.72 3.26 3.64
C LEU A 144 -10.68 3.85 2.21
N ASP A 145 -11.12 5.10 2.04
CA ASP A 145 -11.09 5.83 0.77
C ASP A 145 -9.64 6.02 0.28
N LEU A 146 -8.73 6.39 1.20
CA LEU A 146 -7.30 6.52 0.91
C LEU A 146 -6.62 5.19 0.59
N ALA A 147 -7.06 4.09 1.21
CA ALA A 147 -6.57 2.75 0.86
C ALA A 147 -7.06 2.28 -0.53
N ALA A 148 -8.22 2.77 -0.99
CA ALA A 148 -8.75 2.54 -2.33
C ALA A 148 -8.15 3.48 -3.39
N ASP A 149 -7.48 4.58 -2.97
CA ASP A 149 -6.94 5.62 -3.85
C ASP A 149 -5.93 5.05 -4.86
N PRO A 150 -6.14 5.24 -6.18
CA PRO A 150 -5.19 4.81 -7.18
C PRO A 150 -3.86 5.54 -7.04
N GLN A 151 -2.76 4.80 -6.93
CA GLN A 151 -1.43 5.37 -6.78
C GLN A 151 -0.73 5.51 -8.12
N THR A 152 -0.09 6.67 -8.35
CA THR A 152 0.85 6.87 -9.44
C THR A 152 2.26 6.66 -8.93
N SER A 153 2.96 5.65 -9.44
CA SER A 153 4.32 5.33 -9.00
C SER A 153 4.40 5.08 -7.48
N GLY A 154 3.45 4.35 -6.94
CA GLY A 154 3.38 4.05 -5.50
C GLY A 154 4.52 3.15 -5.03
N GLY A 155 4.49 2.80 -3.74
CA GLY A 155 5.53 2.01 -3.09
C GLY A 155 5.40 0.51 -3.35
N LEU A 156 6.31 -0.25 -2.76
CA LEU A 156 6.21 -1.70 -2.66
C LEU A 156 5.39 -2.08 -1.43
N LEU A 157 4.55 -3.11 -1.59
CA LEU A 157 3.88 -3.82 -0.51
C LEU A 157 4.56 -5.19 -0.37
N VAL A 158 5.09 -5.46 0.82
CA VAL A 158 5.95 -6.62 1.08
C VAL A 158 5.39 -7.43 2.23
N ALA A 159 5.15 -8.73 2.02
CA ALA A 159 4.77 -9.68 3.05
C ALA A 159 6.01 -10.48 3.52
N LEU A 160 6.25 -10.47 4.83
CA LEU A 160 7.38 -11.17 5.45
C LEU A 160 7.10 -11.44 6.94
N PRO A 161 7.82 -12.39 7.58
CA PRO A 161 7.71 -12.62 9.01
C PRO A 161 7.98 -11.36 9.83
N ARG A 162 7.24 -11.18 10.92
CA ARG A 162 7.36 -9.99 11.79
C ARG A 162 8.79 -9.74 12.28
N GLU A 163 9.54 -10.79 12.58
CA GLU A 163 10.94 -10.72 13.04
C GLU A 163 11.91 -10.17 11.98
N ASP A 164 11.61 -10.36 10.70
CA ASP A 164 12.42 -9.85 9.59
C ASP A 164 11.94 -8.46 9.13
N ALA A 165 10.73 -8.05 9.50
CA ALA A 165 10.17 -6.75 9.13
C ALA A 165 10.88 -5.58 9.82
N GLU A 166 11.27 -5.71 11.10
CA GLU A 166 11.95 -4.65 11.82
C GLU A 166 13.33 -4.29 11.25
N PRO A 167 14.21 -5.26 10.91
CA PRO A 167 15.47 -4.97 10.21
C PRO A 167 15.24 -4.27 8.87
N LEU A 168 14.26 -4.76 8.07
CA LEU A 168 13.92 -4.15 6.79
C LEU A 168 13.42 -2.70 6.97
N LEU A 169 12.55 -2.45 7.93
CA LEU A 169 12.04 -1.10 8.21
C LEU A 169 13.16 -0.15 8.62
N ARG A 170 14.08 -0.57 9.49
CA ARG A 170 15.24 0.26 9.86
C ARG A 170 16.09 0.64 8.65
N GLU A 171 16.31 -0.26 7.72
CA GLU A 171 17.02 0.03 6.47
C GLU A 171 16.20 0.99 5.59
N LEU A 172 14.93 0.68 5.33
CA LEU A 172 14.04 1.51 4.51
C LEU A 172 13.95 2.94 5.04
N GLN A 173 13.78 3.13 6.35
CA GLN A 173 13.59 4.43 6.98
C GLN A 173 14.82 5.33 6.88
N THR A 174 15.99 4.84 6.53
CA THR A 174 17.17 5.67 6.26
C THR A 174 17.01 6.54 5.01
N PHE A 175 16.14 6.16 4.06
CA PHE A 175 15.88 6.89 2.82
C PHE A 175 14.40 7.02 2.44
N ALA A 176 13.53 6.32 3.15
CA ALA A 176 12.07 6.31 2.99
C ALA A 176 11.43 6.33 4.40
N PRO A 177 11.49 7.45 5.13
CA PRO A 177 11.12 7.54 6.56
C PRO A 177 9.64 7.24 6.83
N TRP A 178 8.79 7.33 5.83
CA TRP A 178 7.36 6.98 5.86
C TRP A 178 7.08 5.47 5.80
N SER A 179 8.09 4.63 5.56
CA SER A 179 7.88 3.18 5.49
C SER A 179 7.32 2.65 6.81
N ALA A 180 6.26 1.84 6.75
CA ALA A 180 5.53 1.38 7.91
C ALA A 180 4.94 -0.02 7.72
N ILE A 181 4.67 -0.71 8.84
CA ILE A 181 3.78 -1.88 8.85
C ILE A 181 2.35 -1.37 8.75
N VAL A 182 1.62 -1.85 7.73
CA VAL A 182 0.27 -1.42 7.40
C VAL A 182 -0.77 -2.53 7.56
N GLY A 183 -0.36 -3.73 7.93
CA GLY A 183 -1.28 -4.86 8.09
C GLY A 183 -0.58 -6.14 8.48
N GLU A 184 -1.39 -7.19 8.58
CA GLU A 184 -0.97 -8.53 8.97
C GLU A 184 -1.71 -9.60 8.15
N VAL A 185 -1.11 -10.79 8.08
CA VAL A 185 -1.63 -11.95 7.35
C VAL A 185 -2.07 -13.03 8.32
N SER A 186 -3.25 -13.59 8.10
CA SER A 186 -3.79 -14.71 8.89
C SER A 186 -4.29 -15.84 7.98
N GLU A 187 -4.58 -16.98 8.57
CA GLU A 187 -5.35 -18.03 7.88
C GLU A 187 -6.59 -17.43 7.21
N LEU A 188 -7.01 -18.04 6.09
CA LEU A 188 -8.18 -17.58 5.35
C LEU A 188 -9.42 -17.57 6.24
N ARG A 189 -10.07 -16.41 6.32
CA ARG A 189 -11.31 -16.17 7.06
C ARG A 189 -12.51 -16.06 6.12
N ALA A 190 -13.57 -15.38 6.56
CA ALA A 190 -14.78 -15.18 5.76
C ALA A 190 -14.52 -14.39 4.46
N THR A 191 -13.56 -13.47 4.50
CA THR A 191 -13.15 -12.65 3.34
C THR A 191 -11.62 -12.63 3.20
N ALA A 192 -11.14 -12.40 1.99
CA ALA A 192 -9.71 -12.27 1.71
C ALA A 192 -9.11 -10.99 2.30
N LEU A 193 -9.93 -9.95 2.51
CA LEU A 193 -9.52 -8.69 3.14
C LEU A 193 -10.36 -8.39 4.38
N GLU A 194 -9.70 -7.83 5.39
CA GLU A 194 -10.28 -7.11 6.52
C GLU A 194 -9.65 -5.72 6.58
N PHE A 195 -10.42 -4.70 7.00
CA PHE A 195 -9.95 -3.33 7.19
C PHE A 195 -10.48 -2.77 8.52
N ASP A 196 -9.59 -2.21 9.39
CA ASP A 196 -9.92 -1.64 10.69
C ASP A 196 -9.56 -0.15 10.84
#